data_dc292b8990da4334fe1b77c092c4bb71
#
_entry.id   dc292b8990da4334fe1b77c092c4bb71
#
_cell.length_a   1.000
_cell.length_b   1.000
_cell.length_c   1.000
_cell.angle_alpha   90.00
_cell.angle_beta   90.00
_cell.angle_gamma   90.00
#
_symmetry.space_group_name_H-M   'P 1'
#
loop_
_entity.id
_entity.type
_entity.pdbx_description
1 polymer ?
#
loop_
_entity_poly.entity_id
_entity_poly.type
_entity_poly.pdbx_seq_one_letter_code
_entity_poly.pdbx_strand_id
1 'polypeptide(L)'
;MSEQDMSADRVLFAPRTAPDGQDELLRLVYDRQQIVEVLHRYARAIDRCDIELLKSVYHEDATDAHGSFDGNAHEFAEFMVPRLRAQTSYGVHHVTNELVEVAGDRAIAESYMWGYHRIPGGRESVSRFFGPAYAARCEADGTLDAEHEYMTGGRYLDKLVKRSGIWRIWRRRITVEWNQCQPSRMLTDGGRSQYDIPGARDPTDQSYRLSFDSFDE
;
A
#
# COMPACT_ATOMS: atom_id res chain seq x y z
N MET A 1 30.13 7.70 3.12
CA MET A 1 29.55 9.01 3.50
C MET A 1 29.62 9.13 5.02
N SER A 2 30.32 10.14 5.53
CA SER A 2 30.46 10.36 6.97
C SER A 2 29.16 10.92 7.58
N GLU A 3 28.95 10.71 8.88
CA GLU A 3 27.78 11.24 9.63
C GLU A 3 27.63 12.76 9.54
N GLN A 4 28.64 13.48 9.06
CA GLN A 4 28.65 14.94 8.90
C GLN A 4 27.81 15.46 7.71
N ASP A 5 27.31 14.58 6.82
CA ASP A 5 26.54 14.96 5.63
C ASP A 5 25.02 15.03 5.87
N MET A 6 24.57 14.92 7.12
CA MET A 6 23.17 15.05 7.52
C MET A 6 22.84 16.43 8.09
N SER A 7 23.24 17.52 7.40
CA SER A 7 22.87 18.86 7.84
C SER A 7 21.38 19.14 7.61
N ALA A 8 20.76 19.92 8.51
CA ALA A 8 19.35 20.31 8.46
C ALA A 8 18.98 21.12 7.19
N ASP A 9 19.98 21.57 6.42
CA ASP A 9 19.82 22.40 5.22
C ASP A 9 19.76 21.58 3.92
N ARG A 10 19.77 20.23 3.99
CA ARG A 10 19.74 19.37 2.81
C ARG A 10 18.35 19.33 2.19
N VAL A 11 18.25 19.72 0.92
CA VAL A 11 17.04 19.52 0.13
C VAL A 11 16.86 18.03 -0.13
N LEU A 12 15.78 17.43 0.40
CA LEU A 12 15.44 16.02 0.17
C LEU A 12 15.12 15.80 -1.31
N PHE A 13 15.56 14.66 -1.82
CA PHE A 13 15.33 14.24 -3.21
C PHE A 13 15.85 15.18 -4.29
N ALA A 14 16.77 16.08 -3.95
CA ALA A 14 17.43 16.93 -4.93
C ALA A 14 18.24 16.09 -5.94
N PRO A 15 18.36 16.54 -7.20
CA PRO A 15 19.22 15.89 -8.18
C PRO A 15 20.66 15.77 -7.66
N ARG A 16 21.31 14.65 -7.94
CA ARG A 16 22.68 14.35 -7.49
C ARG A 16 23.50 13.78 -8.64
N THR A 17 24.80 13.97 -8.55
CA THR A 17 25.75 13.29 -9.42
C THR A 17 25.76 11.79 -9.11
N ALA A 18 25.91 10.98 -10.15
CA ALA A 18 26.14 9.56 -9.97
C ALA A 18 27.49 9.31 -9.26
N PRO A 19 27.65 8.21 -8.52
CA PRO A 19 28.94 7.78 -8.02
C PRO A 19 29.94 7.55 -9.18
N ASP A 20 31.21 7.86 -8.94
CA ASP A 20 32.27 7.68 -9.95
C ASP A 20 32.64 6.19 -10.17
N GLY A 21 32.42 5.33 -9.18
CA GLY A 21 32.73 3.90 -9.23
C GLY A 21 31.59 3.05 -9.78
N GLN A 22 31.87 2.17 -10.76
CA GLN A 22 30.88 1.28 -11.35
C GLN A 22 30.21 0.37 -10.31
N ASP A 23 30.98 -0.22 -9.39
CA ASP A 23 30.45 -1.09 -8.35
C ASP A 23 29.53 -0.34 -7.37
N GLU A 24 29.87 0.89 -7.04
CA GLU A 24 29.04 1.73 -6.19
C GLU A 24 27.75 2.13 -6.90
N LEU A 25 27.82 2.47 -8.18
CA LEU A 25 26.65 2.77 -9.01
C LEU A 25 25.72 1.56 -9.12
N LEU A 26 26.26 0.36 -9.42
CA LEU A 26 25.47 -0.86 -9.50
C LEU A 26 24.79 -1.18 -8.16
N ARG A 27 25.49 -1.05 -7.05
CA ARG A 27 24.93 -1.25 -5.72
C ARG A 27 23.80 -0.24 -5.43
N LEU A 28 23.99 1.02 -5.77
CA LEU A 28 22.97 2.04 -5.59
C LEU A 28 21.71 1.75 -6.40
N VAL A 29 21.86 1.37 -7.67
CA VAL A 29 20.74 1.00 -8.54
C VAL A 29 20.01 -0.23 -8.00
N TYR A 30 20.75 -1.26 -7.59
CA TYR A 30 20.18 -2.47 -6.99
C TYR A 30 19.42 -2.17 -5.69
N ASP A 31 20.03 -1.40 -4.77
CA ASP A 31 19.39 -1.01 -3.51
C ASP A 31 18.09 -0.22 -3.74
N ARG A 32 18.09 0.73 -4.68
CA ARG A 32 16.88 1.48 -5.05
C ARG A 32 15.80 0.56 -5.60
N GLN A 33 16.15 -0.38 -6.47
CA GLN A 33 15.20 -1.36 -7.02
C GLN A 33 14.61 -2.24 -5.91
N GLN A 34 15.43 -2.74 -4.99
CA GLN A 34 14.95 -3.55 -3.87
C GLN A 34 13.99 -2.76 -2.96
N ILE A 35 14.26 -1.46 -2.73
CA ILE A 35 13.37 -0.60 -1.95
C ILE A 35 12.01 -0.43 -2.66
N VAL A 36 12.01 -0.12 -3.96
CA VAL A 36 10.77 0.00 -4.75
C VAL A 36 9.96 -1.30 -4.69
N GLU A 37 10.60 -2.46 -4.79
CA GLU A 37 9.93 -3.75 -4.65
C GLU A 37 9.32 -3.97 -3.26
N VAL A 38 9.95 -3.50 -2.18
CA VAL A 38 9.37 -3.53 -0.83
C VAL A 38 8.07 -2.72 -0.79
N LEU A 39 8.05 -1.52 -1.40
CA LEU A 39 6.85 -0.68 -1.47
C LEU A 39 5.72 -1.35 -2.26
N HIS A 40 6.04 -2.00 -3.37
CA HIS A 40 5.05 -2.71 -4.20
C HIS A 40 4.55 -3.98 -3.50
N ARG A 41 5.42 -4.74 -2.80
CA ARG A 41 5.02 -5.90 -1.99
C ARG A 41 4.07 -5.51 -0.86
N TYR A 42 4.27 -4.34 -0.25
CA TYR A 42 3.32 -3.80 0.73
C TYR A 42 1.92 -3.64 0.11
N ALA A 43 1.80 -2.95 -1.03
CA ALA A 43 0.52 -2.76 -1.71
C ALA A 43 -0.14 -4.10 -2.04
N ARG A 44 0.62 -5.05 -2.62
CA ARG A 44 0.14 -6.40 -2.89
C ARG A 44 -0.37 -7.10 -1.62
N ALA A 45 0.34 -7.00 -0.51
CA ALA A 45 -0.03 -7.64 0.75
C ALA A 45 -1.37 -7.11 1.29
N ILE A 46 -1.55 -5.80 1.26
CA ILE A 46 -2.82 -5.15 1.63
C ILE A 46 -3.95 -5.59 0.68
N ASP A 47 -3.71 -5.58 -0.62
CA ASP A 47 -4.73 -5.90 -1.63
C ASP A 47 -5.19 -7.37 -1.56
N ARG A 48 -4.28 -8.28 -1.27
CA ARG A 48 -4.56 -9.72 -1.12
C ARG A 48 -4.91 -10.13 0.31
N CYS A 49 -4.92 -9.17 1.24
CA CYS A 49 -5.09 -9.44 2.67
C CYS A 49 -4.12 -10.51 3.19
N ASP A 50 -2.87 -10.45 2.75
CA ASP A 50 -1.82 -11.40 3.07
C ASP A 50 -0.99 -10.88 4.25
N ILE A 51 -1.30 -11.38 5.45
CA ILE A 51 -0.65 -10.94 6.71
C ILE A 51 0.84 -11.26 6.70
N GLU A 52 1.23 -12.44 6.22
CA GLU A 52 2.62 -12.89 6.26
C GLU A 52 3.47 -12.08 5.27
N LEU A 53 2.97 -11.82 4.06
CA LEU A 53 3.63 -10.93 3.13
C LEU A 53 3.73 -9.50 3.69
N LEU A 54 2.67 -9.01 4.35
CA LEU A 54 2.67 -7.68 4.95
C LEU A 54 3.70 -7.56 6.08
N LYS A 55 3.80 -8.55 6.96
CA LYS A 55 4.85 -8.58 7.99
C LYS A 55 6.25 -8.65 7.39
N SER A 56 6.42 -9.41 6.30
CA SER A 56 7.73 -9.63 5.68
C SER A 56 8.38 -8.37 5.12
N VAL A 57 7.62 -7.34 4.78
CA VAL A 57 8.14 -6.06 4.28
C VAL A 57 8.58 -5.11 5.39
N TYR A 58 8.29 -5.44 6.64
CA TYR A 58 8.70 -4.69 7.83
C TYR A 58 9.79 -5.41 8.63
N HIS A 59 10.62 -4.66 9.33
CA HIS A 59 11.42 -5.21 10.43
C HIS A 59 10.53 -5.48 11.64
N GLU A 60 10.91 -6.43 12.50
CA GLU A 60 10.16 -6.77 13.72
C GLU A 60 9.95 -5.57 14.66
N ASP A 61 10.94 -4.68 14.74
CA ASP A 61 10.91 -3.43 15.52
C ASP A 61 10.38 -2.22 14.75
N ALA A 62 9.77 -2.45 13.58
CA ALA A 62 9.22 -1.38 12.77
C ALA A 62 7.94 -0.78 13.36
N THR A 63 7.66 0.47 13.00
CA THR A 63 6.39 1.13 13.33
C THR A 63 5.67 1.64 12.10
N ASP A 64 4.34 1.63 12.18
CA ASP A 64 3.44 2.20 11.19
C ASP A 64 2.47 3.17 11.88
N ALA A 65 2.43 4.42 11.38
CA ALA A 65 1.47 5.43 11.78
C ALA A 65 0.45 5.61 10.64
N HIS A 66 -0.72 4.96 10.79
CA HIS A 66 -1.72 4.78 9.73
C HIS A 66 -3.12 5.14 10.22
N GLY A 67 -3.47 6.41 10.14
CA GLY A 67 -4.77 6.91 10.58
C GLY A 67 -4.96 6.76 12.10
N SER A 68 -5.86 5.87 12.50
CA SER A 68 -6.14 5.60 13.91
C SER A 68 -5.17 4.61 14.57
N PHE A 69 -4.25 4.03 13.80
CA PHE A 69 -3.22 3.12 14.31
C PHE A 69 -1.87 3.85 14.35
N ASP A 70 -1.16 3.74 15.46
CA ASP A 70 0.23 4.17 15.61
C ASP A 70 0.92 3.19 16.56
N GLY A 71 1.80 2.34 16.04
CA GLY A 71 2.41 1.29 16.82
C GLY A 71 3.30 0.35 16.04
N ASN A 72 3.52 -0.87 16.56
CA ASN A 72 4.32 -1.88 15.88
C ASN A 72 3.69 -2.30 14.55
N ALA A 73 4.51 -2.40 13.50
CA ALA A 73 4.02 -2.67 12.15
C ALA A 73 3.50 -4.11 11.95
N HIS A 74 3.99 -5.08 12.73
CA HIS A 74 3.43 -6.45 12.72
C HIS A 74 2.06 -6.49 13.40
N GLU A 75 1.88 -5.74 14.50
CA GLU A 75 0.56 -5.56 15.13
C GLU A 75 -0.40 -4.80 14.19
N PHE A 76 0.10 -3.82 13.42
CA PHE A 76 -0.69 -3.17 12.36
C PHE A 76 -1.22 -4.19 11.34
N ALA A 77 -0.40 -5.13 10.90
CA ALA A 77 -0.83 -6.16 9.96
C ALA A 77 -1.97 -7.01 10.53
N GLU A 78 -1.87 -7.42 11.80
CA GLU A 78 -2.88 -8.20 12.51
C GLU A 78 -4.17 -7.39 12.79
N PHE A 79 -4.05 -6.09 12.97
CA PHE A 79 -5.18 -5.19 13.15
C PHE A 79 -5.88 -4.85 11.83
N MET A 80 -5.11 -4.51 10.79
CA MET A 80 -5.66 -3.94 9.56
C MET A 80 -6.24 -4.99 8.61
N VAL A 81 -5.57 -6.12 8.42
CA VAL A 81 -6.00 -7.12 7.44
C VAL A 81 -7.38 -7.72 7.76
N PRO A 82 -7.69 -8.14 8.99
CA PRO A 82 -9.05 -8.60 9.33
C PRO A 82 -10.11 -7.51 9.13
N ARG A 83 -9.78 -6.24 9.44
CA ARG A 83 -10.70 -5.11 9.22
C ARG A 83 -11.00 -4.91 7.74
N LEU A 84 -9.98 -4.94 6.90
CA LEU A 84 -10.17 -4.82 5.45
C LEU A 84 -11.04 -5.95 4.90
N ARG A 85 -10.81 -7.18 5.33
CA ARG A 85 -11.66 -8.34 4.93
C ARG A 85 -13.11 -8.17 5.37
N ALA A 86 -13.34 -7.66 6.58
CA ALA A 86 -14.69 -7.53 7.13
C ALA A 86 -15.46 -6.31 6.58
N GLN A 87 -14.75 -5.26 6.17
CA GLN A 87 -15.37 -3.98 5.85
C GLN A 87 -15.38 -3.66 4.35
N THR A 88 -14.61 -4.38 3.53
CA THR A 88 -14.53 -4.09 2.10
C THR A 88 -14.70 -5.37 1.27
N SER A 89 -15.50 -5.29 0.20
CA SER A 89 -15.64 -6.39 -0.76
C SER A 89 -14.50 -6.43 -1.78
N TYR A 90 -13.82 -5.30 -1.98
CA TYR A 90 -12.69 -5.17 -2.90
C TYR A 90 -11.75 -4.05 -2.45
N GLY A 91 -10.49 -4.14 -2.81
CA GLY A 91 -9.50 -3.10 -2.60
C GLY A 91 -8.28 -3.27 -3.50
N VAL A 92 -7.75 -2.16 -3.98
CA VAL A 92 -6.52 -2.10 -4.75
C VAL A 92 -5.77 -0.80 -4.41
N HIS A 93 -4.45 -0.91 -4.28
CA HIS A 93 -3.58 0.23 -4.07
C HIS A 93 -2.55 0.33 -5.20
N HIS A 94 -2.39 1.55 -5.70
CA HIS A 94 -1.31 1.88 -6.63
C HIS A 94 -0.28 2.72 -5.86
N VAL A 95 0.97 2.27 -5.89
CA VAL A 95 2.12 3.02 -5.42
C VAL A 95 2.85 3.54 -6.63
N THR A 96 3.13 4.83 -6.66
CA THR A 96 3.70 5.52 -7.82
C THR A 96 4.63 6.65 -7.38
N ASN A 97 5.38 7.23 -8.32
CA ASN A 97 6.22 8.40 -8.12
C ASN A 97 7.22 8.22 -6.96
N GLU A 98 7.82 7.04 -6.88
CA GLU A 98 8.74 6.68 -5.80
C GLU A 98 10.03 7.52 -5.88
N LEU A 99 10.22 8.38 -4.91
CA LEU A 99 11.48 9.09 -4.67
C LEU A 99 12.23 8.35 -3.56
N VAL A 100 13.44 7.90 -3.87
CA VAL A 100 14.26 7.11 -2.94
C VAL A 100 15.65 7.71 -2.82
N GLU A 101 16.09 7.97 -1.60
CA GLU A 101 17.46 8.29 -1.27
C GLU A 101 18.10 7.21 -0.42
N VAL A 102 19.29 6.76 -0.81
CA VAL A 102 20.06 5.73 -0.11
C VAL A 102 21.33 6.32 0.46
N ALA A 103 21.62 5.97 1.72
CA ALA A 103 22.86 6.31 2.42
C ALA A 103 23.37 5.09 3.20
N GLY A 104 24.27 4.32 2.60
CA GLY A 104 24.73 3.05 3.15
C GLY A 104 23.58 2.06 3.32
N ASP A 105 23.36 1.61 4.55
CA ASP A 105 22.28 0.67 4.90
C ASP A 105 20.99 1.38 5.39
N ARG A 106 20.84 2.67 5.14
CA ARG A 106 19.65 3.47 5.45
C ARG A 106 19.11 4.11 4.20
N ALA A 107 17.80 4.23 4.12
CA ALA A 107 17.13 4.94 3.05
C ALA A 107 15.92 5.70 3.57
N ILE A 108 15.56 6.74 2.83
CA ILE A 108 14.26 7.41 2.93
C ILE A 108 13.55 7.27 1.60
N ALA A 109 12.23 7.12 1.67
CA ALA A 109 11.39 7.07 0.48
C ALA A 109 10.11 7.89 0.69
N GLU A 110 9.70 8.59 -0.34
CA GLU A 110 8.37 9.14 -0.51
C GLU A 110 7.73 8.49 -1.72
N SER A 111 6.51 7.99 -1.58
CA SER A 111 5.76 7.47 -2.71
C SER A 111 4.32 7.93 -2.64
N TYR A 112 3.73 8.20 -3.80
CA TYR A 112 2.31 8.51 -3.89
C TYR A 112 1.50 7.22 -3.84
N MET A 113 0.39 7.25 -3.11
CA MET A 113 -0.56 6.14 -3.11
C MET A 113 -1.92 6.62 -3.60
N TRP A 114 -2.57 5.76 -4.38
CA TRP A 114 -3.96 5.86 -4.74
C TRP A 114 -4.63 4.54 -4.40
N GLY A 115 -5.68 4.60 -3.58
CA GLY A 115 -6.43 3.45 -3.11
C GLY A 115 -7.87 3.51 -3.60
N TYR A 116 -8.39 2.36 -4.02
CA TYR A 116 -9.80 2.16 -4.34
C TYR A 116 -10.35 1.01 -3.53
N HIS A 117 -11.50 1.22 -2.90
CA HIS A 117 -12.18 0.21 -2.12
C HIS A 117 -13.66 0.18 -2.48
N ARG A 118 -14.26 -1.01 -2.46
CA ARG A 118 -15.70 -1.19 -2.46
C ARG A 118 -16.15 -1.66 -1.09
N ILE A 119 -17.21 -1.04 -0.61
CA ILE A 119 -17.78 -1.25 0.70
C ILE A 119 -19.18 -1.82 0.49
N PRO A 120 -19.55 -2.97 1.11
CA PRO A 120 -20.88 -3.51 1.03
C PRO A 120 -21.94 -2.50 1.44
N GLY A 121 -23.10 -2.54 0.78
CA GLY A 121 -24.25 -1.75 1.14
C GLY A 121 -24.86 -2.12 2.51
N GLY A 122 -25.84 -1.33 2.91
CA GLY A 122 -26.56 -1.48 4.17
C GLY A 122 -26.05 -0.56 5.26
N ARG A 123 -26.97 -0.16 6.13
CA ARG A 123 -26.74 0.88 7.18
C ARG A 123 -25.51 0.57 8.05
N GLU A 124 -25.34 -0.68 8.44
CA GLU A 124 -24.24 -1.06 9.33
C GLU A 124 -22.88 -0.88 8.65
N SER A 125 -22.68 -1.43 7.45
CA SER A 125 -21.44 -1.34 6.69
C SER A 125 -21.11 0.10 6.33
N VAL A 126 -22.08 0.82 5.79
CA VAL A 126 -21.91 2.20 5.34
C VAL A 126 -21.64 3.15 6.51
N SER A 127 -22.36 3.02 7.63
CA SER A 127 -22.11 3.84 8.82
C SER A 127 -20.76 3.53 9.47
N ARG A 128 -20.36 2.26 9.49
CA ARG A 128 -19.09 1.84 10.08
C ARG A 128 -17.89 2.40 9.31
N PHE A 129 -17.99 2.43 7.98
CA PHE A 129 -16.87 2.87 7.13
C PHE A 129 -16.86 4.39 6.92
N PHE A 130 -18.01 4.98 6.56
CA PHE A 130 -18.11 6.39 6.16
C PHE A 130 -18.67 7.30 7.23
N GLY A 131 -19.22 6.74 8.30
CA GLY A 131 -19.88 7.48 9.36
C GLY A 131 -21.39 7.65 9.15
N PRO A 132 -22.13 7.99 10.25
CA PRO A 132 -23.58 8.03 10.24
C PRO A 132 -24.18 9.13 9.35
N ALA A 133 -23.47 10.25 9.17
CA ALA A 133 -23.95 11.35 8.33
C ALA A 133 -24.00 10.97 6.83
N TYR A 134 -23.00 10.20 6.35
CA TYR A 134 -23.00 9.70 4.99
C TYR A 134 -24.11 8.65 4.80
N ALA A 135 -24.27 7.72 5.74
CA ALA A 135 -25.32 6.71 5.69
C ALA A 135 -26.72 7.32 5.65
N ALA A 136 -26.97 8.38 6.43
CA ALA A 136 -28.26 9.10 6.42
C ALA A 136 -28.55 9.76 5.07
N ARG A 137 -27.55 10.33 4.41
CA ARG A 137 -27.72 10.87 3.04
C ARG A 137 -28.06 9.76 2.05
N CYS A 138 -27.31 8.65 2.07
CA CYS A 138 -27.56 7.53 1.19
C CYS A 138 -28.96 6.92 1.38
N GLU A 139 -29.46 6.89 2.61
CA GLU A 139 -30.83 6.46 2.89
C GLU A 139 -31.87 7.42 2.28
N ALA A 140 -31.69 8.73 2.45
CA ALA A 140 -32.58 9.73 1.86
C ALA A 140 -32.56 9.67 0.31
N ASP A 141 -31.42 9.34 -0.29
CA ASP A 141 -31.24 9.22 -1.74
C ASP A 141 -31.61 7.83 -2.28
N GLY A 142 -32.03 6.87 -1.42
CA GLY A 142 -32.39 5.51 -1.81
C GLY A 142 -31.19 4.67 -2.29
N THR A 143 -29.96 5.02 -1.89
CA THR A 143 -28.73 4.35 -2.33
C THR A 143 -28.00 3.57 -1.22
N LEU A 144 -28.59 3.51 -0.01
CA LEU A 144 -27.98 2.90 1.16
C LEU A 144 -27.60 1.43 0.97
N ASP A 145 -28.45 0.67 0.27
CA ASP A 145 -28.27 -0.77 0.07
C ASP A 145 -27.40 -1.12 -1.14
N ALA A 146 -26.99 -0.13 -1.94
CA ALA A 146 -25.99 -0.33 -2.99
C ALA A 146 -24.60 -0.50 -2.38
N GLU A 147 -23.67 -1.15 -3.11
CA GLU A 147 -22.25 -1.03 -2.78
C GLU A 147 -21.80 0.44 -2.92
N HIS A 148 -20.81 0.83 -2.12
CA HIS A 148 -20.22 2.16 -2.18
C HIS A 148 -18.75 2.08 -2.56
N GLU A 149 -18.27 3.11 -3.24
CA GLU A 149 -16.88 3.27 -3.62
C GLU A 149 -16.21 4.31 -2.72
N TYR A 150 -15.00 3.99 -2.30
CA TYR A 150 -14.12 4.90 -1.60
C TYR A 150 -12.79 4.99 -2.36
N MET A 151 -12.47 6.16 -2.82
CA MET A 151 -11.20 6.49 -3.45
C MET A 151 -10.43 7.42 -2.53
N THR A 152 -9.14 7.20 -2.39
CA THR A 152 -8.29 8.03 -1.54
C THR A 152 -6.92 8.19 -2.18
N GLY A 153 -6.30 9.33 -1.96
CA GLY A 153 -4.94 9.61 -2.38
C GLY A 153 -4.14 10.25 -1.26
N GLY A 154 -2.88 9.93 -1.23
CA GLY A 154 -1.95 10.41 -0.22
C GLY A 154 -0.52 9.98 -0.51
N ARG A 155 0.32 9.96 0.51
CA ARG A 155 1.72 9.54 0.39
C ARG A 155 2.12 8.62 1.53
N TYR A 156 2.98 7.67 1.21
CA TYR A 156 3.78 6.94 2.19
C TYR A 156 5.11 7.65 2.37
N LEU A 157 5.47 7.89 3.63
CA LEU A 157 6.74 8.49 4.05
C LEU A 157 7.49 7.43 4.85
N ASP A 158 8.54 6.88 4.23
CA ASP A 158 9.22 5.70 4.74
C ASP A 158 10.67 5.98 5.12
N LYS A 159 11.08 5.37 6.24
CA LYS A 159 12.49 5.11 6.54
C LYS A 159 12.71 3.61 6.42
N LEU A 160 13.69 3.22 5.59
CA LEU A 160 14.04 1.82 5.39
C LEU A 160 15.46 1.57 5.90
N VAL A 161 15.68 0.34 6.33
CA VAL A 161 17.00 -0.12 6.80
C VAL A 161 17.30 -1.47 6.14
N LYS A 162 18.55 -1.62 5.70
CA LYS A 162 19.07 -2.90 5.24
C LYS A 162 19.74 -3.62 6.41
N ARG A 163 19.21 -4.80 6.79
CA ARG A 163 19.78 -5.68 7.80
C ARG A 163 20.00 -7.06 7.18
N SER A 164 21.17 -7.62 7.39
CA SER A 164 21.56 -8.91 6.79
C SER A 164 21.33 -8.97 5.27
N GLY A 165 21.62 -7.85 4.58
CA GLY A 165 21.49 -7.72 3.12
C GLY A 165 20.06 -7.48 2.61
N ILE A 166 19.05 -7.39 3.48
CA ILE A 166 17.64 -7.29 3.09
C ILE A 166 17.09 -5.92 3.51
N TRP A 167 16.53 -5.18 2.54
CA TRP A 167 15.81 -3.95 2.78
C TRP A 167 14.41 -4.24 3.31
N ARG A 168 14.02 -3.53 4.39
CA ARG A 168 12.64 -3.51 4.90
C ARG A 168 12.31 -2.13 5.45
N ILE A 169 11.01 -1.84 5.54
CA ILE A 169 10.50 -0.64 6.21
C ILE A 169 10.82 -0.75 7.70
N TRP A 170 11.36 0.35 8.24
CA TRP A 170 11.60 0.49 9.67
C TRP A 170 10.65 1.47 10.33
N ARG A 171 10.28 2.54 9.61
CA ARG A 171 9.27 3.51 10.05
C ARG A 171 8.45 3.93 8.86
N ARG A 172 7.13 3.81 8.96
CA ARG A 172 6.17 4.32 7.98
C ARG A 172 5.25 5.34 8.61
N ARG A 173 4.92 6.37 7.85
CA ARG A 173 3.82 7.29 8.13
C ARG A 173 3.05 7.53 6.85
N ILE A 174 1.71 7.50 6.93
CA ILE A 174 0.85 7.89 5.83
C ILE A 174 0.37 9.32 6.00
N THR A 175 0.30 10.06 4.89
CA THR A 175 -0.46 11.30 4.76
C THR A 175 -1.63 11.05 3.80
N VAL A 176 -2.82 11.51 4.16
CA VAL A 176 -3.99 11.46 3.27
C VAL A 176 -4.31 12.88 2.83
N GLU A 177 -4.37 13.11 1.53
CA GLU A 177 -4.55 14.45 0.96
C GLU A 177 -5.95 14.67 0.44
N TRP A 178 -6.61 13.61 -0.03
CA TRP A 178 -7.99 13.68 -0.53
C TRP A 178 -8.68 12.33 -0.44
N ASN A 179 -9.99 12.37 -0.46
CA ASN A 179 -10.82 11.19 -0.69
C ASN A 179 -12.12 11.54 -1.41
N GLN A 180 -12.73 10.52 -2.01
CA GLN A 180 -14.06 10.61 -2.61
C GLN A 180 -14.85 9.35 -2.24
N CYS A 181 -16.15 9.51 -2.06
CA CYS A 181 -17.07 8.39 -1.84
C CYS A 181 -18.37 8.62 -2.60
N GLN A 182 -18.91 7.53 -3.14
CA GLN A 182 -20.15 7.54 -3.90
C GLN A 182 -20.80 6.14 -3.87
N PRO A 183 -22.10 6.01 -4.16
CA PRO A 183 -22.65 4.71 -4.55
C PRO A 183 -21.92 4.13 -5.76
N SER A 184 -21.68 2.83 -5.77
CA SER A 184 -20.90 2.20 -6.84
C SER A 184 -21.59 2.38 -8.20
N ARG A 185 -20.79 2.69 -9.20
CA ARG A 185 -21.18 2.74 -10.60
C ARG A 185 -20.56 1.62 -11.41
N MET A 186 -20.03 0.62 -10.74
CA MET A 186 -19.42 -0.54 -11.42
C MET A 186 -20.51 -1.30 -12.18
N LEU A 187 -20.26 -1.56 -13.47
CA LEU A 187 -21.09 -2.42 -14.29
C LEU A 187 -20.56 -3.85 -14.18
N THR A 188 -21.46 -4.80 -13.92
CA THR A 188 -21.14 -6.23 -13.81
C THR A 188 -21.54 -7.02 -15.04
N ASP A 189 -22.32 -6.42 -15.93
CA ASP A 189 -22.77 -6.94 -17.21
C ASP A 189 -22.00 -6.32 -18.39
N GLY A 190 -22.39 -6.67 -19.62
CA GLY A 190 -21.76 -6.15 -20.84
C GLY A 190 -20.30 -6.57 -20.99
N GLY A 191 -19.43 -5.62 -21.29
CA GLY A 191 -18.01 -5.89 -21.51
C GLY A 191 -17.30 -6.52 -20.32
N ARG A 192 -17.73 -6.21 -19.10
CA ARG A 192 -17.14 -6.76 -17.86
C ARG A 192 -17.43 -8.27 -17.71
N SER A 193 -18.60 -8.74 -18.17
CA SER A 193 -18.99 -10.16 -18.09
C SER A 193 -18.13 -11.09 -18.95
N GLN A 194 -17.28 -10.55 -19.84
CA GLN A 194 -16.33 -11.32 -20.64
C GLN A 194 -15.14 -11.84 -19.83
N TYR A 195 -14.92 -11.34 -18.62
CA TYR A 195 -13.79 -11.74 -17.76
C TYR A 195 -14.26 -12.75 -16.72
N ASP A 196 -13.93 -14.01 -16.95
CA ASP A 196 -14.39 -15.16 -16.15
C ASP A 196 -13.68 -15.26 -14.80
N ILE A 197 -12.50 -14.63 -14.67
CA ILE A 197 -11.65 -14.77 -13.48
C ILE A 197 -11.61 -13.45 -12.73
N PRO A 198 -12.44 -13.28 -11.71
CA PRO A 198 -12.36 -12.11 -10.84
C PRO A 198 -11.09 -12.17 -9.97
N GLY A 199 -10.52 -11.01 -9.66
CA GLY A 199 -9.51 -10.93 -8.62
C GLY A 199 -10.09 -11.30 -7.25
N ALA A 200 -9.31 -11.99 -6.42
CA ALA A 200 -9.67 -12.35 -5.05
C ALA A 200 -8.72 -11.71 -4.04
N ARG A 201 -9.14 -11.70 -2.76
CA ARG A 201 -8.36 -11.11 -1.65
C ARG A 201 -7.92 -12.19 -0.65
N ASP A 202 -7.61 -13.36 -1.16
CA ASP A 202 -7.18 -14.52 -0.43
C ASP A 202 -6.35 -15.44 -1.36
N PRO A 203 -5.86 -16.60 -0.88
CA PRO A 203 -5.07 -17.54 -1.69
C PRO A 203 -5.78 -18.14 -2.90
N THR A 204 -7.07 -17.87 -3.11
CA THR A 204 -7.78 -18.30 -4.34
C THR A 204 -7.51 -17.38 -5.54
N ASP A 205 -6.93 -16.20 -5.31
CA ASP A 205 -6.52 -15.29 -6.39
C ASP A 205 -5.53 -15.98 -7.33
N GLN A 206 -5.74 -15.81 -8.64
CA GLN A 206 -4.94 -16.49 -9.66
C GLN A 206 -3.45 -16.16 -9.58
N SER A 207 -3.09 -15.01 -9.01
CA SER A 207 -1.68 -14.63 -8.83
C SER A 207 -0.91 -15.53 -7.85
N TYR A 208 -1.61 -16.31 -6.99
CA TYR A 208 -0.96 -17.32 -6.14
C TYR A 208 -0.65 -18.63 -6.88
N ARG A 209 -1.17 -18.81 -8.11
CA ARG A 209 -0.88 -19.96 -8.96
C ARG A 209 0.31 -19.73 -9.89
N LEU A 210 0.85 -18.49 -9.93
CA LEU A 210 2.05 -18.20 -10.69
C LEU A 210 3.22 -18.98 -10.10
N SER A 211 3.78 -19.92 -10.87
CA SER A 211 4.89 -20.78 -10.49
C SER A 211 5.78 -21.02 -11.70
N PHE A 212 7.08 -21.17 -11.47
CA PHE A 212 8.00 -21.63 -12.53
C PHE A 212 7.76 -23.09 -12.92
N ASP A 213 7.15 -23.89 -12.03
CA ASP A 213 6.83 -25.31 -12.29
C ASP A 213 5.65 -25.46 -13.27
N SER A 214 4.81 -24.43 -13.43
CA SER A 214 3.66 -24.41 -14.35
C SER A 214 3.86 -23.47 -15.54
N PHE A 215 5.11 -23.22 -15.94
CA PHE A 215 5.45 -22.25 -16.98
C PHE A 215 4.97 -22.65 -18.37
N ASP A 216 4.75 -23.94 -18.60
CA ASP A 216 4.36 -24.53 -19.89
C ASP A 216 2.85 -24.88 -19.93
N GLU A 217 2.06 -24.53 -18.91
CA GLU A 217 0.59 -24.66 -18.86
C GLU A 217 -0.09 -23.36 -19.29
#